data_5b8b7f4894d3de95baafcb06cf1a185a
#
_entry.id   5b8b7f4894d3de95baafcb06cf1a185a
#
_cell.length_a   1.000
_cell.length_b   1.000
_cell.length_c   1.000
_cell.angle_alpha   90.00
_cell.angle_beta   90.00
_cell.angle_gamma   90.00
#
_symmetry.space_group_name_H-M   'P 1'
#
loop_
_entity.id
_entity.type
_entity.pdbx_description
1 polymer ?
#
loop_
_entity_poly.entity_id
_entity_poly.type
_entity_poly.pdbx_seq_one_letter_code
_entity_poly.pdbx_strand_id
1 'polypeptide(L)'
;VSMEGTAAGETFAASGRIIKSAGWREVYEGGWQDDEEDSDSADKLKDQNLPSLTEGQVLTVEAASLTSGKTKPPARFTEATLLGAMENPVHFMESHDKKAARTLGETGGLGTVATRADIIEKLFNSFMMEKRGNEIYITSKAKQLLELVPEDLKKPELTADWEMKLSDIANGKLKQDKFLTGIRSYATEIVDEIKSGQGTFRHDNMTNKKCPNCGKHLLAVNGKNSKMLVCEDRECGYR
;
A
#
# COMPACT_ATOMS: atom_id res chain seq x y z
N VAL A 1 -22.59 -16.60 5.44
CA VAL A 1 -22.75 -17.54 6.57
C VAL A 1 -21.42 -18.20 6.82
N SER A 2 -21.01 -18.29 8.09
CA SER A 2 -19.87 -19.10 8.52
C SER A 2 -20.35 -20.20 9.45
N MET A 3 -19.74 -21.35 9.35
CA MET A 3 -20.04 -22.54 10.15
C MET A 3 -18.74 -23.11 10.70
N GLU A 4 -18.77 -23.56 11.93
CA GLU A 4 -17.69 -24.29 12.56
C GLU A 4 -18.18 -25.66 13.01
N GLY A 5 -17.39 -26.67 12.81
CA GLY A 5 -17.68 -28.03 13.24
C GLY A 5 -16.44 -28.71 13.78
N THR A 6 -16.61 -29.70 14.63
CA THR A 6 -15.53 -30.49 15.20
C THR A 6 -15.62 -31.94 14.75
N ALA A 7 -14.52 -32.52 14.28
CA ALA A 7 -14.42 -33.94 13.96
C ALA A 7 -13.07 -34.48 14.41
N ALA A 8 -13.06 -35.59 15.12
CA ALA A 8 -11.84 -36.25 15.64
C ALA A 8 -10.91 -35.32 16.44
N GLY A 9 -11.44 -34.31 17.13
CA GLY A 9 -10.68 -33.34 17.93
C GLY A 9 -10.15 -32.15 17.16
N GLU A 10 -10.35 -32.10 15.84
CA GLU A 10 -9.95 -30.99 14.98
C GLU A 10 -11.14 -30.09 14.66
N THR A 11 -10.89 -28.78 14.50
CA THR A 11 -11.92 -27.79 14.15
C THR A 11 -11.89 -27.51 12.65
N PHE A 12 -13.04 -27.62 12.03
CA PHE A 12 -13.25 -27.31 10.61
C PHE A 12 -14.13 -26.08 10.48
N ALA A 13 -13.75 -25.15 9.66
CA ALA A 13 -14.52 -23.95 9.35
C ALA A 13 -14.94 -23.96 7.87
N ALA A 14 -16.19 -23.60 7.62
CA ALA A 14 -16.71 -23.38 6.28
C ALA A 14 -17.38 -22.00 6.21
N SER A 15 -17.10 -21.25 5.14
CA SER A 15 -17.77 -19.99 4.86
C SER A 15 -18.38 -20.00 3.47
N GLY A 16 -19.54 -19.36 3.31
CA GLY A 16 -20.22 -19.34 2.03
C GLY A 16 -21.52 -18.54 2.07
N ARG A 17 -22.24 -18.58 0.96
CA ARG A 17 -23.54 -17.90 0.80
C ARG A 17 -24.69 -18.90 0.89
N ILE A 18 -25.80 -18.45 1.45
CA ILE A 18 -27.09 -19.14 1.34
C ILE A 18 -28.00 -18.19 0.56
N ILE A 19 -28.36 -18.58 -0.66
CA ILE A 19 -29.27 -17.79 -1.50
C ILE A 19 -30.68 -18.06 -1.01
N LYS A 20 -31.34 -17.08 -0.37
CA LYS A 20 -32.76 -17.19 0.07
C LYS A 20 -33.73 -16.80 -1.03
N SER A 21 -33.33 -15.88 -1.90
CA SER A 21 -34.13 -15.45 -3.07
C SER A 21 -33.17 -14.96 -4.14
N ALA A 22 -33.36 -15.40 -5.37
CA ALA A 22 -32.50 -14.97 -6.48
C ALA A 22 -32.74 -13.50 -6.87
N GLY A 23 -33.95 -12.96 -6.61
CA GLY A 23 -34.30 -11.58 -6.90
C GLY A 23 -34.01 -11.20 -8.35
N TRP A 24 -33.33 -10.07 -8.61
CA TRP A 24 -33.00 -9.62 -9.96
C TRP A 24 -32.11 -10.60 -10.75
N ARG A 25 -31.43 -11.53 -10.09
CA ARG A 25 -30.58 -12.55 -10.73
C ARG A 25 -31.38 -13.56 -11.54
N GLU A 26 -32.69 -13.74 -11.26
CA GLU A 26 -33.57 -14.62 -12.03
C GLU A 26 -33.73 -14.16 -13.49
N VAL A 27 -33.49 -12.87 -13.77
CA VAL A 27 -33.59 -12.28 -15.11
C VAL A 27 -32.45 -12.72 -16.02
N TYR A 28 -31.34 -13.13 -15.44
CA TYR A 28 -30.15 -13.56 -16.18
C TYR A 28 -30.10 -15.10 -16.22
N GLU A 29 -30.88 -15.71 -17.11
CA GLU A 29 -30.82 -17.15 -17.41
C GLU A 29 -29.47 -17.49 -18.08
N GLY A 30 -28.49 -17.86 -17.33
CA GLY A 30 -27.20 -18.29 -17.85
C GLY A 30 -26.08 -17.93 -16.88
N GLY A 31 -26.03 -18.70 -15.82
CA GLY A 31 -24.92 -18.77 -14.87
C GLY A 31 -23.98 -17.55 -14.82
N TRP A 32 -24.28 -16.61 -13.95
CA TRP A 32 -23.25 -15.71 -13.47
C TRP A 32 -22.19 -16.60 -12.80
N GLN A 33 -21.17 -16.94 -13.55
CA GLN A 33 -19.88 -17.13 -12.95
C GLN A 33 -19.47 -15.73 -12.50
N ASP A 34 -19.45 -15.50 -11.18
CA ASP A 34 -18.75 -14.36 -10.64
C ASP A 34 -17.33 -14.48 -11.18
N ASP A 35 -16.99 -13.68 -12.21
CA ASP A 35 -15.61 -13.45 -12.66
C ASP A 35 -14.87 -12.71 -11.54
N GLU A 36 -14.76 -13.33 -10.39
CA GLU A 36 -13.78 -12.99 -9.37
C GLU A 36 -12.42 -13.63 -9.73
N GLU A 37 -11.95 -13.36 -10.93
CA GLU A 37 -10.54 -13.38 -11.24
C GLU A 37 -9.91 -12.12 -10.66
N ASP A 38 -9.64 -12.09 -9.37
CA ASP A 38 -8.55 -11.35 -8.73
C ASP A 38 -8.66 -11.38 -7.20
N SER A 39 -8.69 -12.56 -6.62
CA SER A 39 -8.27 -12.68 -5.23
C SER A 39 -7.27 -13.83 -5.07
N ASP A 40 -6.03 -13.50 -5.35
CA ASP A 40 -4.86 -14.37 -5.18
C ASP A 40 -4.50 -14.54 -3.70
N SER A 41 -5.49 -14.76 -2.85
CA SER A 41 -5.28 -15.13 -1.47
C SER A 41 -5.62 -16.62 -1.30
N ALA A 42 -4.57 -17.42 -1.22
CA ALA A 42 -4.65 -18.87 -0.98
C ALA A 42 -5.38 -19.25 0.33
N ASP A 43 -5.84 -18.26 1.09
CA ASP A 43 -6.44 -18.43 2.41
C ASP A 43 -7.94 -18.06 2.44
N LYS A 44 -8.51 -17.59 1.33
CA LYS A 44 -9.96 -17.44 1.23
C LYS A 44 -10.55 -18.75 0.75
N LEU A 45 -11.23 -19.45 1.66
CA LEU A 45 -12.18 -20.51 1.32
C LEU A 45 -13.05 -20.00 0.17
N LYS A 46 -13.02 -20.70 -0.99
CA LYS A 46 -13.82 -20.32 -2.16
C LYS A 46 -15.27 -20.10 -1.72
N ASP A 47 -15.83 -18.99 -2.14
CA ASP A 47 -17.22 -18.64 -1.85
C ASP A 47 -18.10 -19.78 -2.42
N GLN A 48 -18.65 -20.58 -1.53
CA GLN A 48 -19.40 -21.77 -1.86
C GLN A 48 -20.85 -21.61 -1.39
N ASN A 49 -21.78 -22.23 -2.10
CA ASN A 49 -23.14 -22.32 -1.64
C ASN A 49 -23.21 -23.35 -0.51
N LEU A 50 -23.52 -22.89 0.70
CA LEU A 50 -23.67 -23.76 1.85
C LEU A 50 -25.13 -24.20 1.99
N PRO A 51 -25.36 -25.47 2.37
CA PRO A 51 -26.70 -25.92 2.73
C PRO A 51 -27.20 -25.22 4.00
N SER A 52 -28.50 -25.16 4.16
CA SER A 52 -29.11 -24.67 5.40
C SER A 52 -28.91 -25.72 6.50
N LEU A 53 -28.04 -25.40 7.45
CA LEU A 53 -27.75 -26.26 8.62
C LEU A 53 -28.25 -25.58 9.90
N THR A 54 -28.53 -26.38 10.91
CA THR A 54 -28.91 -25.92 12.23
C THR A 54 -27.79 -26.17 13.23
N GLU A 55 -27.68 -25.36 14.28
CA GLU A 55 -26.70 -25.53 15.33
C GLU A 55 -26.90 -26.90 16.03
N GLY A 56 -25.78 -27.61 16.25
CA GLY A 56 -25.78 -28.95 16.86
C GLY A 56 -26.13 -30.09 15.88
N GLN A 57 -26.33 -29.82 14.59
CA GLN A 57 -26.58 -30.86 13.60
C GLN A 57 -25.32 -31.72 13.38
N VAL A 58 -25.51 -33.04 13.46
CA VAL A 58 -24.44 -34.01 13.19
C VAL A 58 -24.37 -34.30 11.69
N LEU A 59 -23.17 -34.16 11.12
CA LEU A 59 -22.89 -34.47 9.72
C LEU A 59 -21.97 -35.67 9.60
N THR A 60 -22.16 -36.48 8.57
CA THR A 60 -21.25 -37.58 8.25
C THR A 60 -20.10 -37.05 7.41
N VAL A 61 -18.86 -37.29 7.84
CA VAL A 61 -17.67 -36.98 7.05
C VAL A 61 -17.46 -38.07 6.01
N GLU A 62 -17.62 -37.75 4.74
CA GLU A 62 -17.45 -38.71 3.64
C GLU A 62 -15.99 -38.83 3.20
N ALA A 63 -15.26 -37.71 3.18
CA ALA A 63 -13.86 -37.67 2.80
C ALA A 63 -13.15 -36.48 3.48
N ALA A 64 -11.87 -36.68 3.79
CA ALA A 64 -10.96 -35.65 4.22
C ALA A 64 -9.70 -35.67 3.35
N SER A 65 -9.28 -34.53 2.86
CA SER A 65 -8.06 -34.39 2.06
C SER A 65 -7.15 -33.32 2.64
N LEU A 66 -5.86 -33.64 2.72
CA LEU A 66 -4.83 -32.69 3.12
C LEU A 66 -4.21 -32.06 1.87
N THR A 67 -4.31 -30.75 1.76
CA THR A 67 -3.65 -29.99 0.68
C THR A 67 -2.53 -29.14 1.25
N SER A 68 -1.40 -29.11 0.56
CA SER A 68 -0.28 -28.24 0.89
C SER A 68 -0.12 -27.18 -0.18
N GLY A 69 0.20 -25.96 0.25
CA GLY A 69 0.45 -24.85 -0.65
C GLY A 69 1.61 -23.98 -0.15
N LYS A 70 2.08 -23.09 -1.00
CA LYS A 70 3.04 -22.04 -0.61
C LYS A 70 2.33 -20.71 -0.64
N THR A 71 2.54 -19.91 0.40
CA THR A 71 2.08 -18.52 0.42
C THR A 71 2.73 -17.75 -0.72
N LYS A 72 1.95 -16.93 -1.38
CA LYS A 72 2.44 -15.99 -2.39
C LYS A 72 2.51 -14.59 -1.77
N PRO A 73 3.42 -13.71 -2.23
CA PRO A 73 3.40 -12.32 -1.82
C PRO A 73 2.07 -11.68 -2.26
N PRO A 74 1.61 -10.62 -1.57
CA PRO A 74 0.41 -9.90 -1.99
C PRO A 74 0.58 -9.32 -3.41
N ALA A 75 -0.52 -9.19 -4.12
CA ALA A 75 -0.55 -8.59 -5.44
C ALA A 75 -0.01 -7.14 -5.39
N ARG A 76 0.62 -6.69 -6.47
CA ARG A 76 1.09 -5.32 -6.59
C ARG A 76 -0.08 -4.37 -6.74
N PHE A 77 0.13 -3.13 -6.33
CA PHE A 77 -0.88 -2.11 -6.52
C PHE A 77 -1.11 -1.81 -8.01
N THR A 78 -2.36 -1.63 -8.36
CA THR A 78 -2.82 -0.90 -9.54
C THR A 78 -3.19 0.52 -9.11
N GLU A 79 -3.47 1.44 -10.04
CA GLU A 79 -3.94 2.78 -9.66
C GLU A 79 -5.23 2.73 -8.84
N ALA A 80 -6.17 1.86 -9.23
CA ALA A 80 -7.42 1.70 -8.52
C ALA A 80 -7.22 1.18 -7.09
N THR A 81 -6.41 0.14 -6.91
CA THR A 81 -6.13 -0.40 -5.57
C THR A 81 -5.29 0.53 -4.72
N LEU A 82 -4.40 1.34 -5.33
CA LEU A 82 -3.64 2.37 -4.62
C LEU A 82 -4.55 3.50 -4.13
N LEU A 83 -5.49 3.96 -4.97
CA LEU A 83 -6.51 4.94 -4.56
C LEU A 83 -7.35 4.42 -3.40
N GLY A 84 -7.80 3.16 -3.45
CA GLY A 84 -8.51 2.53 -2.34
C GLY A 84 -7.68 2.42 -1.06
N ALA A 85 -6.39 2.12 -1.19
CA ALA A 85 -5.47 2.09 -0.05
C ALA A 85 -5.23 3.49 0.56
N MET A 86 -5.18 4.54 -0.26
CA MET A 86 -5.10 5.92 0.22
C MET A 86 -6.39 6.35 0.93
N GLU A 87 -7.55 5.87 0.46
CA GLU A 87 -8.85 6.14 1.08
C GLU A 87 -9.00 5.42 2.42
N ASN A 88 -8.53 4.18 2.50
CA ASN A 88 -8.58 3.39 3.73
C ASN A 88 -7.19 2.81 4.07
N PRO A 89 -6.26 3.63 4.60
CA PRO A 89 -4.90 3.21 4.90
C PRO A 89 -4.77 2.37 6.18
N VAL A 90 -5.85 2.08 6.88
CA VAL A 90 -5.85 1.38 8.18
C VAL A 90 -5.13 0.03 8.12
N HIS A 91 -5.25 -0.69 7.00
CA HIS A 91 -4.58 -1.98 6.81
C HIS A 91 -3.05 -1.89 6.69
N PHE A 92 -2.52 -0.69 6.46
CA PHE A 92 -1.09 -0.42 6.32
C PHE A 92 -0.49 0.27 7.54
N MET A 93 -1.29 0.49 8.58
CA MET A 93 -0.82 1.03 9.86
C MET A 93 -0.11 -0.05 10.66
N GLU A 94 1.05 0.29 11.22
CA GLU A 94 1.78 -0.61 12.11
C GLU A 94 1.20 -0.60 13.53
N SER A 95 0.63 0.53 13.93
CA SER A 95 0.04 0.66 15.26
C SER A 95 -1.37 0.08 15.29
N HIS A 96 -1.67 -0.66 16.36
CA HIS A 96 -3.02 -1.14 16.66
C HIS A 96 -3.86 -0.05 17.36
N ASP A 97 -3.49 1.22 17.20
CA ASP A 97 -4.24 2.34 17.78
C ASP A 97 -5.58 2.51 17.05
N LYS A 98 -6.61 1.93 17.67
CA LYS A 98 -7.99 2.00 17.18
C LYS A 98 -8.50 3.44 17.01
N LYS A 99 -7.97 4.39 17.80
CA LYS A 99 -8.38 5.80 17.73
C LYS A 99 -7.78 6.45 16.48
N ALA A 100 -6.50 6.24 16.22
CA ALA A 100 -5.82 6.73 15.01
C ALA A 100 -6.45 6.14 13.75
N ALA A 101 -6.69 4.83 13.73
CA ALA A 101 -7.34 4.14 12.63
C ALA A 101 -8.76 4.68 12.35
N ARG A 102 -9.55 4.90 13.41
CA ARG A 102 -10.89 5.48 13.30
C ARG A 102 -10.83 6.92 12.75
N THR A 103 -9.92 7.74 13.27
CA THR A 103 -9.76 9.14 12.82
C THR A 103 -9.44 9.18 11.33
N LEU A 104 -8.48 8.38 10.83
CA LEU A 104 -8.17 8.31 9.39
C LEU A 104 -9.37 7.85 8.56
N GLY A 105 -10.15 6.89 9.03
CA GLY A 105 -11.37 6.46 8.36
C GLY A 105 -12.43 7.58 8.30
N GLU A 106 -12.61 8.34 9.38
CA GLU A 106 -13.59 9.45 9.46
C GLU A 106 -13.14 10.68 8.64
N THR A 107 -11.84 10.96 8.53
CA THR A 107 -11.29 12.10 7.77
C THR A 107 -11.07 11.79 6.29
N GLY A 108 -11.31 10.54 5.87
CA GLY A 108 -11.23 10.11 4.48
C GLY A 108 -9.83 9.66 4.03
N GLY A 109 -8.96 9.26 4.96
CA GLY A 109 -7.67 8.63 4.66
C GLY A 109 -6.54 9.62 4.32
N LEU A 110 -5.65 9.21 3.43
CA LEU A 110 -4.51 10.00 2.98
C LEU A 110 -4.89 10.85 1.77
N GLY A 111 -4.76 12.16 1.89
CA GLY A 111 -5.19 13.12 0.88
C GLY A 111 -6.72 13.19 0.76
N THR A 112 -7.20 14.15 -0.01
CA THR A 112 -8.63 14.29 -0.31
C THR A 112 -8.97 13.61 -1.63
N VAL A 113 -10.24 13.36 -1.89
CA VAL A 113 -10.72 12.82 -3.17
C VAL A 113 -10.19 13.62 -4.36
N ALA A 114 -10.16 14.96 -4.23
CA ALA A 114 -9.69 15.85 -5.29
C ALA A 114 -8.16 15.79 -5.51
N THR A 115 -7.38 15.47 -4.47
CA THR A 115 -5.92 15.58 -4.53
C THR A 115 -5.20 14.26 -4.75
N ARG A 116 -5.85 13.12 -4.52
CA ARG A 116 -5.20 11.79 -4.64
C ARG A 116 -4.68 11.50 -6.04
N ALA A 117 -5.49 11.80 -7.06
CA ALA A 117 -5.08 11.60 -8.46
C ALA A 117 -3.84 12.44 -8.80
N ASP A 118 -3.83 13.71 -8.41
CA ASP A 118 -2.70 14.61 -8.63
C ASP A 118 -1.44 14.16 -7.89
N ILE A 119 -1.59 13.60 -6.68
CA ILE A 119 -0.46 13.05 -5.91
C ILE A 119 0.15 11.84 -6.66
N ILE A 120 -0.69 10.91 -7.12
CA ILE A 120 -0.24 9.74 -7.88
C ILE A 120 0.44 10.17 -9.17
N GLU A 121 -0.16 11.08 -9.92
CA GLU A 121 0.44 11.63 -11.14
C GLU A 121 1.78 12.30 -10.88
N LYS A 122 1.89 13.07 -9.80
CA LYS A 122 3.14 13.69 -9.36
C LYS A 122 4.24 12.67 -9.06
N LEU A 123 3.88 11.53 -8.45
CA LEU A 123 4.83 10.46 -8.17
C LEU A 123 5.32 9.79 -9.46
N PHE A 124 4.48 9.61 -10.46
CA PHE A 124 4.90 9.15 -11.78
C PHE A 124 5.77 10.18 -12.50
N ASN A 125 5.35 11.44 -12.55
CA ASN A 125 6.08 12.51 -13.24
C ASN A 125 7.46 12.79 -12.61
N SER A 126 7.61 12.56 -11.30
CA SER A 126 8.90 12.67 -10.60
C SER A 126 9.75 11.41 -10.66
N PHE A 127 9.32 10.39 -11.40
CA PHE A 127 9.99 9.10 -11.51
C PHE A 127 10.20 8.40 -10.15
N MET A 128 9.23 8.50 -9.26
CA MET A 128 9.18 7.74 -8.02
C MET A 128 8.46 6.41 -8.21
N MET A 129 7.51 6.38 -9.13
CA MET A 129 6.77 5.18 -9.52
C MET A 129 6.83 4.99 -11.04
N GLU A 130 6.69 3.75 -11.48
CA GLU A 130 6.55 3.36 -12.87
C GLU A 130 5.45 2.32 -13.04
N LYS A 131 4.82 2.30 -14.21
CA LYS A 131 3.84 1.28 -14.57
C LYS A 131 4.50 0.19 -15.41
N ARG A 132 4.13 -1.05 -15.14
CA ARG A 132 4.42 -2.20 -16.00
C ARG A 132 3.11 -2.97 -16.22
N GLY A 133 2.49 -2.76 -17.37
CA GLY A 133 1.10 -3.14 -17.58
C GLY A 133 0.17 -2.34 -16.67
N ASN A 134 -0.65 -3.02 -15.89
CA ASN A 134 -1.54 -2.39 -14.91
C ASN A 134 -0.93 -2.25 -13.51
N GLU A 135 0.22 -2.87 -13.27
CA GLU A 135 0.88 -2.88 -11.97
C GLU A 135 1.78 -1.66 -11.76
N ILE A 136 1.83 -1.19 -10.51
CA ILE A 136 2.70 -0.10 -10.09
C ILE A 136 3.95 -0.64 -9.41
N TYR A 137 5.09 -0.11 -9.80
CA TYR A 137 6.40 -0.41 -9.23
C TYR A 137 7.04 0.86 -8.68
N ILE A 138 7.66 0.75 -7.53
CA ILE A 138 8.51 1.82 -7.02
C ILE A 138 9.87 1.74 -7.71
N THR A 139 10.39 2.89 -8.13
CA THR A 139 11.70 2.98 -8.76
C THR A 139 12.80 2.86 -7.72
N SER A 140 14.00 2.58 -8.17
CA SER A 140 15.17 2.57 -7.29
C SER A 140 15.46 3.95 -6.69
N LYS A 141 15.18 5.03 -7.43
CA LYS A 141 15.21 6.39 -6.89
C LYS A 141 14.29 6.55 -5.68
N ALA A 142 13.05 6.03 -5.77
CA ALA A 142 12.10 6.09 -4.66
C ALA A 142 12.54 5.24 -3.47
N LYS A 143 13.10 4.05 -3.71
CA LYS A 143 13.63 3.20 -2.64
C LYS A 143 14.73 3.90 -1.86
N GLN A 144 15.71 4.48 -2.55
CA GLN A 144 16.79 5.23 -1.93
C GLN A 144 16.28 6.45 -1.16
N LEU A 145 15.28 7.17 -1.72
CA LEU A 145 14.65 8.28 -1.01
C LEU A 145 14.00 7.81 0.29
N LEU A 146 13.27 6.70 0.24
CA LEU A 146 12.62 6.13 1.42
C LEU A 146 13.63 5.68 2.49
N GLU A 147 14.84 5.25 2.10
CA GLU A 147 15.91 4.92 3.05
C GLU A 147 16.46 6.17 3.77
N LEU A 148 16.40 7.33 3.12
CA LEU A 148 16.91 8.61 3.65
C LEU A 148 15.87 9.40 4.45
N VAL A 149 14.60 9.12 4.24
CA VAL A 149 13.48 9.82 4.89
C VAL A 149 13.27 9.25 6.31
N PRO A 150 13.09 10.08 7.35
CA PRO A 150 12.72 9.64 8.69
C PRO A 150 11.51 8.72 8.71
N GLU A 151 11.51 7.74 9.63
CA GLU A 151 10.50 6.70 9.69
C GLU A 151 9.08 7.24 9.87
N ASP A 152 8.91 8.30 10.66
CA ASP A 152 7.60 8.88 10.93
C ASP A 152 6.92 9.43 9.66
N LEU A 153 7.72 9.96 8.71
CA LEU A 153 7.19 10.47 7.43
C LEU A 153 6.71 9.37 6.48
N LYS A 154 7.06 8.13 6.74
CA LYS A 154 6.66 6.96 5.92
C LYS A 154 5.35 6.34 6.36
N LYS A 155 4.82 6.75 7.52
CA LYS A 155 3.71 6.08 8.20
C LYS A 155 2.43 6.92 8.15
N PRO A 156 1.27 6.28 7.93
CA PRO A 156 -0.03 6.96 8.00
C PRO A 156 -0.34 7.55 9.39
N GLU A 157 0.28 7.03 10.43
CA GLU A 157 0.10 7.42 11.82
C GLU A 157 0.38 8.91 12.05
N LEU A 158 1.36 9.49 11.35
CA LEU A 158 1.65 10.92 11.45
C LEU A 158 0.45 11.77 11.00
N THR A 159 -0.18 11.37 9.88
CA THR A 159 -1.40 12.04 9.40
C THR A 159 -2.53 11.88 10.40
N ALA A 160 -2.72 10.68 10.97
CA ALA A 160 -3.73 10.43 11.99
C ALA A 160 -3.55 11.33 13.23
N ASP A 161 -2.32 11.47 13.71
CA ASP A 161 -2.00 12.34 14.86
C ASP A 161 -2.33 13.81 14.57
N TRP A 162 -2.01 14.29 13.38
CA TRP A 162 -2.33 15.66 12.99
C TRP A 162 -3.83 15.88 12.85
N GLU A 163 -4.56 14.96 12.25
CA GLU A 163 -6.03 15.02 12.14
C GLU A 163 -6.70 14.99 13.51
N MET A 164 -6.20 14.18 14.45
CA MET A 164 -6.68 14.19 15.84
C MET A 164 -6.47 15.55 16.50
N LYS A 165 -5.29 16.16 16.32
CA LYS A 165 -4.98 17.49 16.87
C LYS A 165 -5.84 18.59 16.24
N LEU A 166 -6.11 18.51 14.93
CA LEU A 166 -7.02 19.44 14.24
C LEU A 166 -8.46 19.29 14.77
N SER A 167 -8.92 18.07 15.00
CA SER A 167 -10.21 17.81 15.64
C SER A 167 -10.27 18.38 17.08
N ASP A 168 -9.18 18.24 17.84
CA ASP A 168 -9.10 18.82 19.18
C ASP A 168 -9.12 20.35 19.18
N ILE A 169 -8.57 20.99 18.13
CA ILE A 169 -8.69 22.45 17.94
C ILE A 169 -10.15 22.83 17.65
N ALA A 170 -10.80 22.09 16.74
CA ALA A 170 -12.20 22.33 16.40
C ALA A 170 -13.14 22.19 17.61
N ASN A 171 -12.81 21.27 18.52
CA ASN A 171 -13.53 21.02 19.76
C ASN A 171 -13.10 21.92 20.94
N GLY A 172 -12.19 22.87 20.72
CA GLY A 172 -11.72 23.80 21.76
C GLY A 172 -10.80 23.19 22.82
N LYS A 173 -10.33 21.94 22.62
CA LYS A 173 -9.45 21.23 23.55
C LYS A 173 -7.97 21.57 23.39
N LEU A 174 -7.58 22.01 22.17
CA LEU A 174 -6.22 22.38 21.84
C LEU A 174 -6.21 23.80 21.25
N LYS A 175 -5.22 24.63 21.63
CA LYS A 175 -5.03 25.95 21.04
C LYS A 175 -4.29 25.84 19.70
N GLN A 176 -4.76 26.59 18.70
CA GLN A 176 -4.15 26.62 17.36
C GLN A 176 -2.65 26.97 17.40
N ASP A 177 -2.25 27.97 18.19
CA ASP A 177 -0.86 28.39 18.30
C ASP A 177 0.07 27.27 18.79
N LYS A 178 -0.41 26.45 19.73
CA LYS A 178 0.34 25.29 20.24
C LYS A 178 0.55 24.25 19.14
N PHE A 179 -0.46 24.01 18.33
CA PHE A 179 -0.37 23.10 17.17
C PHE A 179 0.61 23.60 16.12
N LEU A 180 0.50 24.87 15.74
CA LEU A 180 1.40 25.50 14.74
C LEU A 180 2.85 25.52 15.22
N THR A 181 3.08 25.79 16.51
CA THR A 181 4.42 25.73 17.10
C THR A 181 4.98 24.30 17.03
N GLY A 182 4.15 23.30 17.36
CA GLY A 182 4.54 21.89 17.27
C GLY A 182 4.92 21.46 15.86
N ILE A 183 4.15 21.86 14.83
CA ILE A 183 4.49 21.55 13.43
C ILE A 183 5.81 22.22 13.02
N ARG A 184 6.04 23.48 13.43
CA ARG A 184 7.27 24.19 13.10
C ARG A 184 8.49 23.52 13.74
N SER A 185 8.39 23.15 15.03
CA SER A 185 9.46 22.39 15.71
C SER A 185 9.75 21.09 15.00
N TYR A 186 8.70 20.31 14.72
CA TYR A 186 8.81 19.04 14.00
C TYR A 186 9.49 19.20 12.63
N ALA A 187 9.10 20.21 11.85
CA ALA A 187 9.72 20.48 10.55
C ALA A 187 11.23 20.83 10.71
N THR A 188 11.60 21.57 11.75
CA THR A 188 13.01 21.91 12.02
C THR A 188 13.78 20.66 12.42
N GLU A 189 13.24 19.85 13.33
CA GLU A 189 13.85 18.59 13.79
C GLU A 189 14.11 17.62 12.63
N ILE A 190 13.13 17.43 11.73
CA ILE A 190 13.30 16.59 10.54
C ILE A 190 14.40 17.13 9.62
N VAL A 191 14.44 18.44 9.39
CA VAL A 191 15.48 19.04 8.54
C VAL A 191 16.87 18.83 9.16
N ASP A 192 17.00 18.97 10.46
CA ASP A 192 18.26 18.77 11.17
C ASP A 192 18.67 17.28 11.19
N GLU A 193 17.71 16.36 11.36
CA GLU A 193 17.93 14.93 11.25
C GLU A 193 18.44 14.54 9.86
N ILE A 194 17.78 15.01 8.79
CA ILE A 194 18.19 14.74 7.40
C ILE A 194 19.59 15.33 7.13
N LYS A 195 19.89 16.54 7.61
CA LYS A 195 21.20 17.16 7.43
C LYS A 195 22.33 16.46 8.18
N SER A 196 22.02 15.92 9.35
CA SER A 196 23.00 15.16 10.17
C SER A 196 23.16 13.71 9.68
N GLY A 197 22.22 13.21 8.88
CA GLY A 197 22.25 11.87 8.32
C GLY A 197 23.43 11.67 7.38
N GLN A 198 24.08 10.50 7.46
CA GLN A 198 25.21 10.12 6.58
C GLN A 198 24.75 9.44 5.28
N GLY A 199 23.46 9.46 5.00
CA GLY A 199 22.89 8.82 3.82
C GLY A 199 23.34 9.52 2.53
N THR A 200 23.81 8.74 1.55
CA THR A 200 24.22 9.25 0.24
C THR A 200 23.33 8.66 -0.83
N PHE A 201 22.77 9.52 -1.68
CA PHE A 201 22.06 9.08 -2.86
C PHE A 201 23.05 8.50 -3.88
N ARG A 202 22.74 7.32 -4.41
CA ARG A 202 23.55 6.63 -5.40
C ARG A 202 22.76 6.40 -6.67
N HIS A 203 23.27 6.86 -7.80
CA HIS A 203 22.64 6.63 -9.09
C HIS A 203 22.70 5.15 -9.49
N ASP A 204 21.57 4.53 -9.82
CA ASP A 204 21.53 3.11 -10.24
C ASP A 204 22.27 2.83 -11.54
N ASN A 205 22.31 3.82 -12.40
CA ASN A 205 23.03 3.79 -13.66
C ASN A 205 24.50 4.21 -13.54
N MET A 206 25.01 4.28 -12.29
CA MET A 206 26.41 4.56 -12.05
C MET A 206 27.27 3.42 -12.59
N THR A 207 28.30 3.77 -13.33
CA THR A 207 29.28 2.82 -13.85
C THR A 207 30.58 2.86 -13.06
N ASN A 208 31.40 1.82 -13.20
CA ASN A 208 32.74 1.81 -12.61
C ASN A 208 33.75 2.70 -13.36
N LYS A 209 33.32 3.32 -14.48
CA LYS A 209 34.16 4.23 -15.26
C LYS A 209 34.17 5.62 -14.63
N LYS A 210 35.33 6.24 -14.64
CA LYS A 210 35.51 7.59 -14.14
C LYS A 210 35.53 8.62 -15.28
N CYS A 211 35.02 9.79 -14.98
CA CYS A 211 35.02 10.92 -15.89
C CYS A 211 36.46 11.38 -16.13
N PRO A 212 36.91 11.53 -17.40
CA PRO A 212 38.24 11.98 -17.72
C PRO A 212 38.48 13.44 -17.32
N ASN A 213 37.44 14.26 -17.16
CA ASN A 213 37.58 15.68 -16.84
C ASN A 213 37.66 15.94 -15.32
N CYS A 214 36.86 15.25 -14.51
CA CYS A 214 36.75 15.55 -13.08
C CYS A 214 36.97 14.35 -12.15
N GLY A 215 37.19 13.15 -12.69
CA GLY A 215 37.43 11.93 -11.92
C GLY A 215 36.20 11.32 -11.20
N LYS A 216 35.04 11.97 -11.23
CA LYS A 216 33.79 11.45 -10.70
C LYS A 216 33.27 10.29 -11.54
N HIS A 217 32.23 9.58 -11.07
CA HIS A 217 31.68 8.45 -11.79
C HIS A 217 30.90 8.86 -13.07
N LEU A 218 30.88 7.97 -14.03
CA LEU A 218 30.06 8.11 -15.22
C LEU A 218 28.75 7.34 -15.05
N LEU A 219 27.66 7.94 -15.51
CA LEU A 219 26.33 7.39 -15.53
C LEU A 219 26.02 6.87 -16.93
N ALA A 220 25.49 5.64 -17.03
CA ALA A 220 25.01 5.09 -18.30
C ALA A 220 23.60 5.63 -18.58
N VAL A 221 23.43 6.42 -19.63
CA VAL A 221 22.14 7.01 -20.02
C VAL A 221 21.72 6.46 -21.37
N ASN A 222 20.46 6.07 -21.49
CA ASN A 222 19.88 5.67 -22.77
C ASN A 222 19.43 6.93 -23.52
N GLY A 223 20.14 7.28 -24.60
CA GLY A 223 19.67 8.27 -25.56
C GLY A 223 18.66 7.65 -26.54
N LYS A 224 18.09 8.48 -27.43
CA LYS A 224 17.09 8.01 -28.42
C LYS A 224 17.62 6.86 -29.31
N ASN A 225 18.89 6.88 -29.68
CA ASN A 225 19.47 5.92 -30.62
C ASN A 225 20.77 5.24 -30.13
N SER A 226 21.26 5.60 -28.93
CA SER A 226 22.52 5.07 -28.40
C SER A 226 22.60 5.14 -26.89
N LYS A 227 23.42 4.28 -26.31
CA LYS A 227 23.81 4.39 -24.90
C LYS A 227 24.95 5.38 -24.78
N MET A 228 24.84 6.33 -23.88
CA MET A 228 25.86 7.36 -23.61
C MET A 228 26.34 7.26 -22.17
N LEU A 229 27.59 7.69 -21.95
CA LEU A 229 28.15 7.86 -20.62
C LEU A 229 28.24 9.36 -20.33
N VAL A 230 27.57 9.82 -19.29
CA VAL A 230 27.58 11.22 -18.86
C VAL A 230 28.17 11.33 -17.46
N CYS A 231 28.82 12.43 -17.16
CA CYS A 231 29.32 12.65 -15.80
C CYS A 231 28.17 12.78 -14.81
N GLU A 232 28.33 12.23 -13.59
CA GLU A 232 27.37 12.41 -12.50
C GLU A 232 27.29 13.88 -12.05
N ASP A 233 28.38 14.62 -12.25
CA ASP A 233 28.42 16.05 -12.00
C ASP A 233 27.88 16.82 -13.18
N ARG A 234 26.74 17.50 -12.97
CA ARG A 234 26.09 18.30 -14.02
C ARG A 234 26.91 19.51 -14.47
N GLU A 235 27.73 20.06 -13.55
CA GLU A 235 28.59 21.20 -13.86
C GLU A 235 29.79 20.82 -14.71
N CYS A 236 30.25 19.57 -14.59
CA CYS A 236 31.35 19.04 -15.43
C CYS A 236 30.97 18.92 -16.90
N GLY A 237 29.73 18.64 -17.23
CA GLY A 237 29.19 18.61 -18.59
C GLY A 237 29.74 17.53 -19.53
N TYR A 238 30.61 16.62 -19.08
CA TYR A 238 31.14 15.53 -19.89
C TYR A 238 30.04 14.57 -20.36
N ARG A 239 30.03 14.28 -21.66
CA ARG A 239 29.07 13.36 -22.33
C ARG A 239 29.78 12.47 -23.33
#